data_5f3adc2f237605c25268716b10677be1
#
_entry.id   5f3adc2f237605c25268716b10677be1
#
_cell.length_a   1.000
_cell.length_b   1.000
_cell.length_c   1.000
_cell.angle_alpha   90.00
_cell.angle_beta   90.00
_cell.angle_gamma   90.00
#
_symmetry.space_group_name_H-M   'P 1'
#
loop_
_entity.id
_entity.type
_entity.pdbx_description
1 polymer ?
#
loop_
_entity_poly.entity_id
_entity_poly.type
_entity_poly.pdbx_seq_one_letter_code
_entity_poly.pdbx_strand_id
1 'polypeptide(L)'
;MSPTDPNVTDAVLLASRALVGVAARSLAEVEDQVTLPQFRALVVLATGDRNLGELAEALDVHPSSATRLCTRLEAKGLISREPASRSRRELLVRLTDEGRSVVDTVTKRRRHEITRIVSRIPSRDRRVLVHALGVFAEAAGETSEPSWSFGWEQR
;
A
#
# COMPACT_ATOMS: atom_id res chain seq x y z
N MET A 1 -12.61 -6.38 28.12
CA MET A 1 -12.19 -6.77 26.76
C MET A 1 -13.00 -8.01 26.40
N SER A 2 -14.00 -7.87 25.52
CA SER A 2 -14.79 -9.02 25.08
C SER A 2 -13.87 -10.01 24.36
N PRO A 3 -13.98 -11.32 24.61
CA PRO A 3 -13.21 -12.30 23.84
C PRO A 3 -13.58 -12.12 22.36
N THR A 4 -12.57 -11.95 21.52
CA THR A 4 -12.72 -11.91 20.07
C THR A 4 -13.46 -13.19 19.66
N ASP A 5 -14.55 -13.06 18.93
CA ASP A 5 -15.28 -14.22 18.43
C ASP A 5 -14.29 -15.07 17.59
N PRO A 6 -13.96 -16.30 18.00
CA PRO A 6 -12.95 -17.11 17.31
C PRO A 6 -13.31 -17.35 15.84
N ASN A 7 -14.59 -17.34 15.52
CA ASN A 7 -15.08 -17.48 14.15
C ASN A 7 -14.72 -16.28 13.27
N VAL A 8 -14.74 -15.05 13.80
CA VAL A 8 -14.35 -13.83 13.06
C VAL A 8 -12.86 -13.84 12.78
N THR A 9 -12.03 -14.17 13.76
CA THR A 9 -10.58 -14.24 13.59
C THR A 9 -10.20 -15.29 12.54
N ASP A 10 -10.78 -16.47 12.59
CA ASP A 10 -10.52 -17.54 11.63
C ASP A 10 -10.98 -17.16 10.21
N ALA A 11 -12.11 -16.48 10.09
CA ALA A 11 -12.60 -15.97 8.80
C ALA A 11 -11.63 -14.93 8.20
N VAL A 12 -11.11 -14.01 9.02
CA VAL A 12 -10.11 -13.01 8.59
C VAL A 12 -8.80 -13.70 8.21
N LEU A 13 -8.32 -14.68 8.99
CA LEU A 13 -7.13 -15.45 8.67
C LEU A 13 -7.26 -16.20 7.33
N LEU A 14 -8.42 -16.80 7.08
CA LEU A 14 -8.69 -17.47 5.80
C LEU A 14 -8.70 -16.48 4.63
N ALA A 15 -9.37 -15.33 4.77
CA ALA A 15 -9.40 -14.28 3.75
C ALA A 15 -8.01 -13.69 3.51
N SER A 16 -7.19 -13.54 4.55
CA SER A 16 -5.83 -13.02 4.43
C SER A 16 -4.94 -13.88 3.53
N ARG A 17 -5.11 -15.21 3.52
CA ARG A 17 -4.37 -16.10 2.61
C ARG A 17 -4.65 -15.77 1.14
N ALA A 18 -5.90 -15.51 0.80
CA ALA A 18 -6.28 -15.11 -0.57
C ALA A 18 -5.67 -13.75 -0.93
N LEU A 19 -5.73 -12.77 -0.02
CA LEU A 19 -5.17 -11.43 -0.23
C LEU A 19 -3.63 -11.44 -0.35
N VAL A 20 -2.94 -12.26 0.46
CA VAL A 20 -1.49 -12.46 0.35
C VAL A 20 -1.14 -13.07 -1.01
N GLY A 21 -1.88 -14.08 -1.47
CA GLY A 21 -1.70 -14.66 -2.81
C GLY A 21 -1.89 -13.64 -3.94
N VAL A 22 -2.93 -12.79 -3.85
CA VAL A 22 -3.15 -11.69 -4.80
C VAL A 22 -2.00 -10.69 -4.75
N ALA A 23 -1.54 -10.32 -3.56
CA ALA A 23 -0.42 -9.38 -3.40
C ALA A 23 0.87 -9.92 -4.01
N ALA A 24 1.21 -11.17 -3.75
CA ALA A 24 2.40 -11.83 -4.30
C ALA A 24 2.37 -11.86 -5.84
N ARG A 25 1.26 -12.30 -6.43
CA ARG A 25 1.12 -12.33 -7.90
C ARG A 25 1.13 -10.94 -8.53
N SER A 26 0.59 -9.94 -7.84
CA SER A 26 0.60 -8.56 -8.33
C SER A 26 1.99 -7.95 -8.35
N LEU A 27 2.86 -8.35 -7.41
CA LEU A 27 4.26 -7.90 -7.35
C LEU A 27 5.16 -8.63 -8.36
N ALA A 28 4.79 -9.84 -8.79
CA ALA A 28 5.63 -10.64 -9.68
C ALA A 28 5.98 -9.92 -11.00
N GLU A 29 5.14 -9.01 -11.48
CA GLU A 29 5.42 -8.21 -12.70
C GLU A 29 6.53 -7.17 -12.50
N VAL A 30 6.84 -6.82 -11.26
CA VAL A 30 7.85 -5.80 -10.90
C VAL A 30 8.91 -6.34 -9.92
N GLU A 31 8.98 -7.67 -9.74
CA GLU A 31 9.87 -8.30 -8.76
C GLU A 31 11.36 -8.00 -9.00
N ASP A 32 11.75 -7.82 -10.27
CA ASP A 32 13.08 -7.40 -10.67
C ASP A 32 13.38 -5.95 -10.28
N GLN A 33 12.36 -5.15 -10.06
CA GLN A 33 12.46 -3.73 -9.75
C GLN A 33 12.39 -3.47 -8.25
N VAL A 34 11.46 -4.09 -7.54
CA VAL A 34 11.20 -3.80 -6.12
C VAL A 34 10.87 -5.05 -5.31
N THR A 35 11.33 -5.06 -4.06
CA THR A 35 10.90 -6.01 -3.04
C THR A 35 9.60 -5.56 -2.37
N LEU A 36 8.90 -6.44 -1.66
CA LEU A 36 7.68 -6.08 -0.93
C LEU A 36 7.88 -4.90 0.05
N PRO A 37 8.95 -4.84 0.88
CA PRO A 37 9.19 -3.67 1.72
C PRO A 37 9.41 -2.38 0.93
N GLN A 38 10.11 -2.46 -0.21
CA GLN A 38 10.31 -1.33 -1.11
C GLN A 38 9.00 -0.86 -1.72
N PHE A 39 8.16 -1.79 -2.19
CA PHE A 39 6.86 -1.47 -2.72
C PHE A 39 5.95 -0.80 -1.67
N ARG A 40 5.93 -1.28 -0.42
CA ARG A 40 5.18 -0.64 0.67
C ARG A 40 5.61 0.82 0.88
N ALA A 41 6.90 1.11 0.80
CA ALA A 41 7.39 2.49 0.89
C ALA A 41 6.89 3.35 -0.27
N LEU A 42 6.90 2.83 -1.50
CA LEU A 42 6.35 3.56 -2.66
C LEU A 42 4.86 3.84 -2.49
N VAL A 43 4.08 2.89 -1.96
CA VAL A 43 2.64 3.08 -1.68
C VAL A 43 2.41 4.19 -0.65
N VAL A 44 3.18 4.21 0.44
CA VAL A 44 3.11 5.29 1.45
C VAL A 44 3.44 6.64 0.82
N LEU A 45 4.49 6.72 0.00
CA LEU A 45 4.90 7.95 -0.68
C LEU A 45 3.92 8.38 -1.77
N ALA A 46 3.13 7.45 -2.32
CA ALA A 46 2.06 7.79 -3.27
C ALA A 46 0.93 8.59 -2.62
N THR A 47 0.78 8.55 -1.30
CA THR A 47 -0.20 9.36 -0.55
C THR A 47 0.31 10.76 -0.20
N GLY A 48 1.59 11.05 -0.40
CA GLY A 48 2.22 12.35 -0.16
C GLY A 48 3.68 12.24 0.24
N ASP A 49 4.39 13.35 0.09
CA ASP A 49 5.79 13.48 0.49
C ASP A 49 5.94 13.26 2.00
N ARG A 50 7.04 12.64 2.41
CA ARG A 50 7.34 12.32 3.82
C ARG A 50 8.79 12.63 4.13
N ASN A 51 9.08 13.05 5.36
CA ASN A 51 10.44 12.94 5.86
C ASN A 51 10.76 11.49 6.26
N LEU A 52 12.05 11.18 6.50
CA LEU A 52 12.48 9.81 6.82
C LEU A 52 11.87 9.27 8.12
N GLY A 53 11.62 10.14 9.12
CA GLY A 53 10.99 9.76 10.38
C GLY A 53 9.54 9.37 10.19
N GLU A 54 8.76 10.18 9.48
CA GLU A 54 7.36 9.90 9.14
C GLU A 54 7.22 8.63 8.29
N LEU A 55 8.16 8.41 7.37
CA LEU A 55 8.16 7.20 6.55
C LEU A 55 8.48 5.95 7.39
N ALA A 56 9.44 6.03 8.31
CA ALA A 56 9.77 4.94 9.21
C ALA A 56 8.60 4.56 10.12
N GLU A 57 7.90 5.58 10.66
CA GLU A 57 6.68 5.40 11.47
C GLU A 57 5.57 4.74 10.65
N ALA A 58 5.26 5.26 9.46
CA ALA A 58 4.22 4.71 8.58
C ALA A 58 4.49 3.27 8.14
N LEU A 59 5.76 2.87 8.06
CA LEU A 59 6.16 1.51 7.70
C LEU A 59 6.32 0.58 8.91
N ASP A 60 6.23 1.12 10.13
CA ASP A 60 6.53 0.42 11.38
C ASP A 60 7.92 -0.26 11.35
N VAL A 61 8.95 0.55 10.98
CA VAL A 61 10.34 0.08 10.91
C VAL A 61 11.29 1.04 11.64
N HIS A 62 12.44 0.52 12.03
CA HIS A 62 13.49 1.36 12.61
C HIS A 62 13.99 2.42 11.61
N PRO A 63 14.30 3.67 12.03
CA PRO A 63 14.75 4.74 11.15
C PRO A 63 15.95 4.36 10.25
N SER A 64 16.90 3.58 10.76
CA SER A 64 18.03 3.09 9.97
C SER A 64 17.61 2.14 8.84
N SER A 65 16.53 1.38 9.03
CA SER A 65 15.97 0.51 8.00
C SER A 65 15.26 1.33 6.92
N ALA A 66 14.50 2.36 7.32
CA ALA A 66 13.90 3.30 6.38
C ALA A 66 14.96 4.03 5.54
N THR A 67 16.07 4.49 6.17
CA THR A 67 17.18 5.13 5.48
C THR A 67 17.78 4.21 4.41
N ARG A 68 18.10 2.95 4.76
CA ARG A 68 18.65 1.96 3.80
C ARG A 68 17.69 1.64 2.68
N LEU A 69 16.42 1.55 2.99
CA LEU A 69 15.37 1.31 2.00
C LEU A 69 15.26 2.46 1.02
N CYS A 70 15.23 3.71 1.51
CA CYS A 70 15.23 4.90 0.66
C CYS A 70 16.48 5.01 -0.20
N THR A 71 17.68 4.72 0.34
CA THR A 71 18.91 4.73 -0.45
C THR A 71 18.85 3.76 -1.64
N ARG A 72 18.27 2.57 -1.45
CA ARG A 72 18.10 1.60 -2.53
C ARG A 72 17.04 2.03 -3.55
N LEU A 73 15.95 2.63 -3.11
CA LEU A 73 14.90 3.15 -3.99
C LEU A 73 15.38 4.35 -4.81
N GLU A 74 16.16 5.24 -4.20
CA GLU A 74 16.76 6.39 -4.88
C GLU A 74 17.79 5.95 -5.93
N ALA A 75 18.63 4.95 -5.62
CA ALA A 75 19.55 4.36 -6.58
C ALA A 75 18.85 3.72 -7.79
N LYS A 76 17.60 3.30 -7.63
CA LYS A 76 16.74 2.79 -8.71
C LYS A 76 15.96 3.89 -9.44
N GLY A 77 16.08 5.15 -9.03
CA GLY A 77 15.33 6.27 -9.60
C GLY A 77 13.83 6.28 -9.27
N LEU A 78 13.39 5.52 -8.27
CA LEU A 78 11.97 5.39 -7.92
C LEU A 78 11.50 6.45 -6.91
N ILE A 79 12.44 7.08 -6.21
CA ILE A 79 12.22 8.20 -5.31
C ILE A 79 13.30 9.25 -5.51
N SER A 80 13.03 10.48 -5.05
CA SER A 80 14.01 11.56 -4.89
C SER A 80 14.01 12.07 -3.45
N ARG A 81 15.11 12.72 -3.05
CA ARG A 81 15.20 13.45 -1.78
C ARG A 81 15.44 14.91 -2.09
N GLU A 82 14.57 15.77 -1.59
CA GLU A 82 14.62 17.20 -1.84
C GLU A 82 14.54 17.96 -0.51
N PRO A 83 15.23 19.12 -0.37
CA PRO A 83 15.03 19.98 0.78
C PRO A 83 13.57 20.41 0.90
N ALA A 84 13.02 20.39 2.12
CA ALA A 84 11.71 20.92 2.38
C ALA A 84 11.66 22.43 2.08
N SER A 85 10.56 22.90 1.50
CA SER A 85 10.39 24.32 1.15
C SER A 85 10.50 25.26 2.36
N ARG A 86 10.19 24.77 3.56
CA ARG A 86 10.23 25.53 4.83
C ARG A 86 11.51 25.35 5.63
N SER A 87 12.36 24.37 5.29
CA SER A 87 13.61 24.11 6.00
C SER A 87 14.60 23.39 5.12
N ARG A 88 15.74 24.04 4.81
CA ARG A 88 16.84 23.41 4.06
C ARG A 88 17.51 22.24 4.80
N ARG A 89 17.21 22.08 6.10
CA ARG A 89 17.77 21.00 6.94
C ARG A 89 16.91 19.74 6.92
N GLU A 90 15.67 19.86 6.50
CA GLU A 90 14.75 18.74 6.41
C GLU A 90 14.68 18.24 4.96
N LEU A 91 14.92 16.94 4.77
CA LEU A 91 14.78 16.28 3.48
C LEU A 91 13.44 15.58 3.41
N LEU A 92 12.70 15.89 2.36
CA LEU A 92 11.48 15.18 1.99
C LEU A 92 11.81 14.11 0.95
N VAL A 93 11.25 12.94 1.17
CA VAL A 93 11.27 11.82 0.23
C VAL A 93 10.03 11.93 -0.65
N ARG A 94 10.25 11.89 -1.95
CA ARG A 94 9.22 12.00 -2.98
C ARG A 94 9.20 10.81 -3.91
N LEU A 95 8.02 10.45 -4.35
CA LEU A 95 7.85 9.48 -5.42
C LEU A 95 8.18 10.14 -6.77
N THR A 96 9.02 9.48 -7.58
CA THR A 96 9.26 9.89 -8.97
C THR A 96 8.13 9.38 -9.88
N ASP A 97 8.11 9.81 -11.15
CA ASP A 97 7.16 9.29 -12.14
C ASP A 97 7.37 7.81 -12.39
N GLU A 98 8.62 7.33 -12.38
CA GLU A 98 8.96 5.91 -12.45
C GLU A 98 8.45 5.14 -11.24
N GLY A 99 8.64 5.67 -10.03
CA GLY A 99 8.10 5.09 -8.80
C GLY A 99 6.58 5.03 -8.83
N ARG A 100 5.91 6.06 -9.32
CA ARG A 100 4.46 6.10 -9.51
C ARG A 100 3.99 5.04 -10.50
N SER A 101 4.70 4.88 -11.61
CA SER A 101 4.41 3.85 -12.61
C SER A 101 4.47 2.44 -12.04
N VAL A 102 5.44 2.15 -11.15
CA VAL A 102 5.53 0.87 -10.43
C VAL A 102 4.29 0.66 -9.54
N VAL A 103 3.91 1.66 -8.74
CA VAL A 103 2.72 1.59 -7.87
C VAL A 103 1.46 1.34 -8.70
N ASP A 104 1.28 2.08 -9.80
CA ASP A 104 0.12 1.97 -10.67
C ASP A 104 0.02 0.57 -11.32
N THR A 105 1.13 0.03 -11.80
CA THR A 105 1.19 -1.31 -12.42
C THR A 105 0.71 -2.38 -11.44
N VAL A 106 1.29 -2.41 -10.24
CA VAL A 106 0.91 -3.38 -9.21
C VAL A 106 -0.53 -3.19 -8.74
N THR A 107 -0.96 -1.94 -8.56
CA THR A 107 -2.32 -1.61 -8.11
C THR A 107 -3.37 -2.03 -9.15
N LYS A 108 -3.13 -1.77 -10.43
CA LYS A 108 -4.02 -2.21 -11.53
C LYS A 108 -4.14 -3.74 -11.57
N ARG A 109 -3.03 -4.46 -11.44
CA ARG A 109 -3.02 -5.92 -11.40
C ARG A 109 -3.80 -6.46 -10.21
N ARG A 110 -3.52 -5.94 -9.01
CA ARG A 110 -4.21 -6.31 -7.78
C ARG A 110 -5.71 -6.08 -7.88
N ARG A 111 -6.12 -4.92 -8.39
CA ARG A 111 -7.52 -4.58 -8.62
C ARG A 111 -8.19 -5.57 -9.56
N HIS A 112 -7.54 -5.92 -10.67
CA HIS A 112 -8.08 -6.89 -11.62
C HIS A 112 -8.32 -8.25 -10.97
N GLU A 113 -7.37 -8.77 -10.20
CA GLU A 113 -7.52 -10.06 -9.52
C GLU A 113 -8.61 -10.01 -8.43
N ILE A 114 -8.64 -8.95 -7.63
CA ILE A 114 -9.69 -8.77 -6.62
C ILE A 114 -11.06 -8.67 -7.28
N THR A 115 -11.21 -7.94 -8.38
CA THR A 115 -12.46 -7.84 -9.14
C THR A 115 -12.95 -9.21 -9.59
N ARG A 116 -12.05 -10.08 -10.08
CA ARG A 116 -12.41 -11.46 -10.47
C ARG A 116 -12.89 -12.30 -9.29
N ILE A 117 -12.36 -12.10 -8.10
CA ILE A 117 -12.82 -12.78 -6.87
C ILE A 117 -14.21 -12.24 -6.48
N VAL A 118 -14.35 -10.91 -6.39
CA VAL A 118 -15.57 -10.22 -5.97
C VAL A 118 -16.73 -10.50 -6.94
N SER A 119 -16.47 -10.66 -8.25
CA SER A 119 -17.51 -10.98 -9.23
C SER A 119 -18.22 -12.32 -8.96
N ARG A 120 -17.57 -13.24 -8.26
CA ARG A 120 -18.14 -14.55 -7.85
C ARG A 120 -18.96 -14.48 -6.56
N ILE A 121 -18.92 -13.36 -5.85
CA ILE A 121 -19.68 -13.15 -4.61
C ILE A 121 -21.09 -12.67 -4.96
N PRO A 122 -22.16 -13.25 -4.38
CA PRO A 122 -23.52 -12.77 -4.58
C PRO A 122 -23.65 -11.28 -4.25
N SER A 123 -24.48 -10.56 -5.01
CA SER A 123 -24.61 -9.09 -4.86
C SER A 123 -25.09 -8.65 -3.46
N ARG A 124 -25.93 -9.45 -2.81
CA ARG A 124 -26.38 -9.20 -1.43
C ARG A 124 -25.19 -9.18 -0.45
N ASP A 125 -24.23 -10.07 -0.65
CA ASP A 125 -23.11 -10.27 0.28
C ASP A 125 -21.99 -9.23 0.03
N ARG A 126 -21.89 -8.68 -1.20
CA ARG A 126 -20.91 -7.63 -1.54
C ARG A 126 -21.09 -6.37 -0.71
N ARG A 127 -22.34 -5.97 -0.43
CA ARG A 127 -22.60 -4.77 0.41
C ARG A 127 -22.18 -4.98 1.86
N VAL A 128 -22.44 -6.16 2.40
CA VAL A 128 -21.97 -6.53 3.74
C VAL A 128 -20.45 -6.56 3.80
N LEU A 129 -19.82 -7.13 2.76
CA LEU A 129 -18.37 -7.20 2.65
C LEU A 129 -17.71 -5.81 2.61
N VAL A 130 -18.26 -4.86 1.85
CA VAL A 130 -17.75 -3.48 1.80
C VAL A 130 -17.74 -2.85 3.19
N HIS A 131 -18.85 -2.98 3.93
CA HIS A 131 -18.94 -2.43 5.28
C HIS A 131 -17.93 -3.11 6.24
N ALA A 132 -17.91 -4.44 6.25
CA ALA A 132 -17.05 -5.21 7.16
C ALA A 132 -15.56 -4.95 6.91
N LEU A 133 -15.15 -4.90 5.64
CA LEU A 133 -13.76 -4.60 5.28
C LEU A 133 -13.39 -3.14 5.57
N GLY A 134 -14.32 -2.20 5.43
CA GLY A 134 -14.10 -0.80 5.82
C GLY A 134 -13.81 -0.67 7.31
N VAL A 135 -14.65 -1.27 8.16
CA VAL A 135 -14.44 -1.30 9.62
C VAL A 135 -13.12 -1.99 9.98
N PHE A 136 -12.80 -3.08 9.32
CA PHE A 136 -11.54 -3.79 9.56
C PHE A 136 -10.31 -2.97 9.18
N ALA A 137 -10.33 -2.31 8.03
CA ALA A 137 -9.24 -1.46 7.56
C ALA A 137 -9.01 -0.27 8.51
N GLU A 138 -10.10 0.39 8.94
CA GLU A 138 -10.04 1.48 9.92
C GLU A 138 -9.45 1.01 11.26
N ALA A 139 -9.90 -0.14 11.76
CA ALA A 139 -9.37 -0.73 12.99
C ALA A 139 -7.89 -1.13 12.89
N ALA A 140 -7.42 -1.44 11.67
CA ALA A 140 -6.02 -1.73 11.38
C ALA A 140 -5.15 -0.47 11.16
N GLY A 141 -5.76 0.73 11.23
CA GLY A 141 -5.05 2.00 10.99
C GLY A 141 -4.75 2.28 9.52
N GLU A 142 -5.39 1.56 8.59
CA GLU A 142 -5.25 1.85 7.16
C GLU A 142 -6.04 3.10 6.79
N THR A 143 -5.40 4.01 6.08
CA THR A 143 -6.06 5.19 5.53
C THR A 143 -6.65 4.89 4.16
N SER A 144 -7.82 5.47 3.86
CA SER A 144 -8.38 5.39 2.52
C SER A 144 -7.39 5.96 1.51
N GLU A 145 -7.03 5.16 0.50
CA GLU A 145 -6.21 5.66 -0.59
C GLU A 145 -6.97 6.78 -1.32
N PRO A 146 -6.32 7.91 -1.62
CA PRO A 146 -6.94 8.96 -2.41
C PRO A 146 -7.43 8.42 -3.75
N SER A 147 -8.61 8.83 -4.20
CA SER A 147 -9.24 8.33 -5.44
C SER A 147 -8.36 8.50 -6.69
N TRP A 148 -7.45 9.48 -6.69
CA TRP A 148 -6.49 9.70 -7.77
C TRP A 148 -5.41 8.61 -7.89
N SER A 149 -5.12 7.85 -6.83
CA SER A 149 -4.18 6.73 -6.86
C SER A 149 -4.65 5.59 -7.77
N PHE A 150 -5.89 5.64 -8.23
CA PHE A 150 -6.49 4.58 -9.04
C PHE A 150 -6.62 4.91 -10.53
N GLY A 151 -6.18 6.08 -10.97
CA GLY A 151 -6.10 6.43 -12.39
C GLY A 151 -7.44 6.40 -13.15
N TRP A 152 -8.59 6.62 -12.47
CA TRP A 152 -9.90 6.63 -13.10
C TRP A 152 -10.78 7.79 -12.61
N GLU A 153 -10.22 8.99 -12.64
CA GLU A 153 -11.08 10.16 -12.61
C GLU A 153 -11.77 10.32 -13.96
N GLN A 154 -13.06 10.07 -13.90
CA GLN A 154 -14.13 10.63 -14.72
C GLN A 154 -13.87 10.85 -16.22
N ARG A 155 -14.47 9.98 -16.98
CA ARG A 155 -15.16 10.41 -18.21
C ARG A 155 -16.65 10.22 -18.06
#